data_de3b3f8744cd3d5f7740a9e00ffb22ae
#
_entry.id   de3b3f8744cd3d5f7740a9e00ffb22ae
#
_cell.length_a   1.000
_cell.length_b   1.000
_cell.length_c   1.000
_cell.angle_alpha   90.00
_cell.angle_beta   90.00
_cell.angle_gamma   90.00
#
_symmetry.space_group_name_H-M   'P 1'
#
loop_
_entity.id
_entity.type
_entity.pdbx_description
1 polymer ?
#
loop_
_entity_poly.entity_id
_entity_poly.type
_entity_poly.pdbx_seq_one_letter_code
_entity_poly.pdbx_strand_id
1 'polypeptide(L)'
;MHRRRRLVNIFKIGSVLIVLAGLGWGLSWLSYRPFWNIATVDVHGTVSVAAPSVQVLAANDINGAYGWLISKSNQILYPRGKIAGDIEKNFPQVAAVQLAVSSDHVLTVNVTERQPAYRWCAAPDFAPNFPDAPTALATNQCYFMDNLGLIFMPVPGGNEVLVATSSMTTPTTGPQLFRFYGRVASTSVPVGASYTNKTDFAALAQLVFKMASQHLPSYALVSRPDGVDELFLNQGGAIIFDDGQDLTQVATDVAALQQSTTIFANGSKLEYVDVRLGNKAFYKLVDTATSTASQ
;
A
#
# COMPACT_ATOMS: atom_id res chain seq x y z
N MET A 1 -24.29 -36.42 59.62
CA MET A 1 -22.91 -36.30 59.03
C MET A 1 -22.82 -35.36 57.85
N HIS A 2 -23.82 -35.21 56.93
CA HIS A 2 -23.76 -34.40 55.75
C HIS A 2 -23.63 -32.86 55.98
N ARG A 3 -24.24 -32.33 57.02
CA ARG A 3 -24.22 -30.88 57.33
C ARG A 3 -22.80 -30.41 57.71
N ARG A 4 -22.04 -31.20 58.45
CA ARG A 4 -20.66 -30.84 58.82
C ARG A 4 -19.69 -30.90 57.67
N ARG A 5 -19.86 -31.81 56.71
CA ARG A 5 -19.06 -31.87 55.47
C ARG A 5 -19.35 -30.68 54.54
N ARG A 6 -20.60 -30.24 54.45
CA ARG A 6 -20.97 -29.03 53.66
C ARG A 6 -20.34 -27.77 54.27
N LEU A 7 -20.35 -27.61 55.59
CA LEU A 7 -19.74 -26.45 56.25
C LEU A 7 -18.22 -26.43 56.04
N VAL A 8 -17.54 -27.56 56.12
CA VAL A 8 -16.09 -27.67 55.87
C VAL A 8 -15.76 -27.34 54.40
N ASN A 9 -16.57 -27.78 53.45
CA ASN A 9 -16.36 -27.46 52.05
C ASN A 9 -16.61 -25.97 51.75
N ILE A 10 -17.64 -25.34 52.34
CA ILE A 10 -17.90 -23.90 52.22
C ILE A 10 -16.72 -23.10 52.79
N PHE A 11 -16.19 -23.53 53.96
CA PHE A 11 -15.02 -22.88 54.58
C PHE A 11 -13.76 -22.99 53.70
N LYS A 12 -13.52 -24.16 53.10
CA LYS A 12 -12.41 -24.38 52.18
C LYS A 12 -12.54 -23.51 50.91
N ILE A 13 -13.74 -23.45 50.32
CA ILE A 13 -14.00 -22.60 49.13
C ILE A 13 -13.85 -21.12 49.52
N GLY A 14 -14.38 -20.71 50.66
CA GLY A 14 -14.24 -19.34 51.16
C GLY A 14 -12.79 -18.94 51.39
N SER A 15 -11.98 -19.81 52.01
CA SER A 15 -10.56 -19.53 52.22
C SER A 15 -9.77 -19.41 50.90
N VAL A 16 -10.06 -20.29 49.93
CA VAL A 16 -9.43 -20.19 48.59
C VAL A 16 -9.80 -18.89 47.91
N LEU A 17 -11.05 -18.47 47.99
CA LEU A 17 -11.50 -17.20 47.39
C LEU A 17 -10.83 -15.98 48.05
N ILE A 18 -10.66 -15.99 49.38
CA ILE A 18 -9.95 -14.91 50.09
C ILE A 18 -8.48 -14.84 49.67
N VAL A 19 -7.81 -15.99 49.55
CA VAL A 19 -6.42 -16.03 49.09
C VAL A 19 -6.28 -15.52 47.64
N LEU A 20 -7.18 -15.93 46.74
CA LEU A 20 -7.20 -15.46 45.38
C LEU A 20 -7.47 -13.96 45.31
N ALA A 21 -8.41 -13.44 46.08
CA ALA A 21 -8.71 -12.02 46.19
C ALA A 21 -7.49 -11.22 46.72
N GLY A 22 -6.82 -11.73 47.74
CA GLY A 22 -5.61 -11.13 48.29
C GLY A 22 -4.44 -11.11 47.31
N LEU A 23 -4.24 -12.21 46.59
CA LEU A 23 -3.25 -12.26 45.48
C LEU A 23 -3.58 -11.29 44.37
N GLY A 24 -4.84 -11.22 43.92
CA GLY A 24 -5.30 -10.27 42.90
C GLY A 24 -5.08 -8.82 43.35
N TRP A 25 -5.40 -8.50 44.60
CA TRP A 25 -5.18 -7.17 45.15
C TRP A 25 -3.68 -6.83 45.27
N GLY A 26 -2.85 -7.77 45.73
CA GLY A 26 -1.40 -7.60 45.80
C GLY A 26 -0.75 -7.37 44.44
N LEU A 27 -1.14 -8.16 43.41
CA LEU A 27 -0.69 -7.98 42.03
C LEU A 27 -1.14 -6.63 41.45
N SER A 28 -2.38 -6.24 41.73
CA SER A 28 -2.91 -4.92 41.34
C SER A 28 -2.07 -3.80 41.95
N TRP A 29 -1.85 -3.82 43.24
CA TRP A 29 -1.05 -2.83 43.95
C TRP A 29 0.39 -2.74 43.39
N LEU A 30 1.02 -3.89 43.11
CA LEU A 30 2.37 -3.97 42.55
C LEU A 30 2.42 -3.38 41.12
N SER A 31 1.37 -3.60 40.32
CA SER A 31 1.26 -3.10 38.93
C SER A 31 1.28 -1.56 38.84
N TYR A 32 0.82 -0.86 39.88
CA TYR A 32 0.81 0.61 39.91
C TYR A 32 2.10 1.22 40.49
N ARG A 33 3.09 0.42 40.85
CA ARG A 33 4.35 0.97 41.36
C ARG A 33 5.17 1.62 40.25
N PRO A 34 5.75 2.82 40.48
CA PRO A 34 6.53 3.55 39.48
C PRO A 34 7.65 2.71 38.84
N PHE A 35 8.25 1.82 39.63
CA PHE A 35 9.32 0.93 39.17
C PHE A 35 8.91 -0.01 38.01
N TRP A 36 7.63 -0.31 37.88
CA TRP A 36 7.09 -1.21 36.84
C TRP A 36 6.35 -0.48 35.72
N ASN A 37 6.26 0.84 35.77
CA ASN A 37 5.49 1.64 34.84
C ASN A 37 6.37 2.43 33.90
N ILE A 38 5.95 2.51 32.62
CA ILE A 38 6.52 3.37 31.60
C ILE A 38 6.28 4.82 32.02
N ALA A 39 7.34 5.60 32.10
CA ALA A 39 7.30 7.00 32.49
C ALA A 39 7.19 7.95 31.30
N THR A 40 7.90 7.65 30.20
CA THR A 40 7.95 8.49 29.02
C THR A 40 7.91 7.63 27.73
N VAL A 41 7.50 8.26 26.63
CA VAL A 41 7.50 7.67 25.29
C VAL A 41 8.46 8.46 24.43
N ASP A 42 9.38 7.79 23.76
CA ASP A 42 10.33 8.37 22.81
C ASP A 42 10.14 7.75 21.44
N VAL A 43 10.14 8.58 20.36
CA VAL A 43 9.81 8.17 19.00
C VAL A 43 10.99 8.44 18.08
N HIS A 44 11.41 7.40 17.35
CA HIS A 44 12.52 7.46 16.41
C HIS A 44 12.11 6.94 15.01
N GLY A 45 12.86 7.36 14.00
CA GLY A 45 12.72 6.86 12.62
C GLY A 45 11.63 7.54 11.80
N THR A 46 11.03 8.62 12.30
CA THR A 46 10.04 9.41 11.55
C THR A 46 10.74 10.46 10.69
N VAL A 47 10.31 10.60 9.43
CA VAL A 47 10.77 11.62 8.47
C VAL A 47 9.58 12.45 7.97
N SER A 48 8.53 11.80 7.49
CA SER A 48 7.31 12.44 6.97
C SER A 48 6.21 12.53 8.03
N VAL A 49 6.23 11.66 9.02
CA VAL A 49 5.26 11.63 10.12
C VAL A 49 5.77 12.48 11.28
N ALA A 50 4.92 13.32 11.85
CA ALA A 50 5.28 14.14 13.01
C ALA A 50 5.49 13.25 14.26
N ALA A 51 6.71 13.13 14.77
CA ALA A 51 7.04 12.34 15.96
C ALA A 51 6.15 12.68 17.18
N PRO A 52 5.81 13.94 17.48
CA PRO A 52 4.89 14.26 18.59
C PRO A 52 3.50 13.65 18.43
N SER A 53 2.98 13.52 17.21
CA SER A 53 1.66 12.92 16.96
C SER A 53 1.66 11.41 17.29
N VAL A 54 2.72 10.71 16.92
CA VAL A 54 2.94 9.29 17.27
C VAL A 54 3.10 9.13 18.78
N GLN A 55 3.88 10.02 19.41
CA GLN A 55 4.11 10.02 20.85
C GLN A 55 2.82 10.19 21.64
N VAL A 56 1.97 11.15 21.25
CA VAL A 56 0.66 11.37 21.90
C VAL A 56 -0.25 10.14 21.75
N LEU A 57 -0.29 9.53 20.56
CA LEU A 57 -1.10 8.34 20.32
C LEU A 57 -0.62 7.16 21.20
N ALA A 58 0.67 6.87 21.21
CA ALA A 58 1.25 5.81 22.04
C ALA A 58 1.04 6.07 23.54
N ALA A 59 1.22 7.31 23.99
CA ALA A 59 0.97 7.72 25.39
C ALA A 59 -0.51 7.52 25.79
N ASN A 60 -1.45 7.81 24.91
CA ASN A 60 -2.87 7.58 25.15
C ASN A 60 -3.19 6.09 25.25
N ASP A 61 -2.54 5.23 24.48
CA ASP A 61 -2.78 3.79 24.49
C ASP A 61 -2.27 3.10 25.75
N ILE A 62 -1.17 3.56 26.34
CA ILE A 62 -0.65 3.07 27.61
C ILE A 62 -1.37 3.68 28.83
N ASN A 63 -2.25 4.64 28.61
CA ASN A 63 -2.98 5.28 29.71
C ASN A 63 -4.14 4.40 30.17
N GLY A 64 -4.43 4.45 31.50
CA GLY A 64 -5.52 3.70 32.13
C GLY A 64 -5.14 2.30 32.60
N ALA A 65 -6.14 1.44 32.75
CA ALA A 65 -5.97 0.10 33.31
C ALA A 65 -6.79 -0.97 32.58
N TYR A 66 -6.35 -2.22 32.69
CA TYR A 66 -7.13 -3.39 32.30
C TYR A 66 -8.11 -3.71 33.45
N GLY A 67 -9.41 -3.43 33.21
CA GLY A 67 -10.46 -3.74 34.17
C GLY A 67 -10.17 -3.25 35.59
N TRP A 68 -9.59 -2.04 35.78
CA TRP A 68 -9.25 -1.43 37.10
C TRP A 68 -8.13 -2.10 37.91
N LEU A 69 -7.71 -3.32 37.52
CA LEU A 69 -6.78 -4.13 38.28
C LEU A 69 -5.31 -3.90 37.93
N ILE A 70 -4.97 -3.78 36.64
CA ILE A 70 -3.60 -3.76 36.14
C ILE A 70 -3.38 -2.52 35.28
N SER A 71 -2.32 -1.75 35.59
CA SER A 71 -1.92 -0.58 34.80
C SER A 71 -1.54 -0.98 33.37
N LYS A 72 -2.05 -0.26 32.37
CA LYS A 72 -1.63 -0.40 30.96
C LYS A 72 -0.22 0.15 30.70
N SER A 73 0.28 1.03 31.57
CA SER A 73 1.65 1.51 31.49
C SER A 73 2.69 0.53 32.02
N ASN A 74 2.26 -0.64 32.55
CA ASN A 74 3.20 -1.65 33.05
C ASN A 74 4.12 -2.14 31.93
N GLN A 75 5.43 -2.06 32.14
CA GLN A 75 6.48 -2.36 31.13
C GLN A 75 6.45 -3.79 30.57
N ILE A 76 5.80 -4.73 31.28
CA ILE A 76 5.66 -6.12 30.84
C ILE A 76 4.32 -6.34 30.12
N LEU A 77 3.25 -5.67 30.58
CA LEU A 77 1.87 -5.92 30.18
C LEU A 77 1.26 -4.83 29.28
N TYR A 78 2.05 -3.82 28.88
CA TYR A 78 1.54 -2.77 28.00
C TYR A 78 1.01 -3.31 26.66
N PRO A 79 0.01 -2.67 26.03
CA PRO A 79 -0.70 -3.21 24.88
C PRO A 79 0.09 -3.03 23.56
N ARG A 80 1.19 -3.78 23.40
CA ARG A 80 2.11 -3.67 22.24
C ARG A 80 1.39 -3.72 20.90
N GLY A 81 0.54 -4.74 20.71
CA GLY A 81 -0.17 -4.92 19.45
C GLY A 81 -1.17 -3.80 19.15
N LYS A 82 -1.83 -3.26 20.19
CA LYS A 82 -2.72 -2.12 20.05
C LYS A 82 -1.97 -0.86 19.63
N ILE A 83 -0.88 -0.52 20.32
CA ILE A 83 -0.07 0.66 20.02
C ILE A 83 0.45 0.60 18.57
N ALA A 84 1.05 -0.53 18.17
CA ALA A 84 1.55 -0.70 16.81
C ALA A 84 0.42 -0.58 15.78
N GLY A 85 -0.70 -1.29 15.99
CA GLY A 85 -1.83 -1.27 15.07
C GLY A 85 -2.51 0.10 14.98
N ASP A 86 -2.63 0.84 16.08
CA ASP A 86 -3.22 2.17 16.09
C ASP A 86 -2.29 3.19 15.39
N ILE A 87 -0.97 3.06 15.54
CA ILE A 87 -0.01 3.89 14.80
C ILE A 87 -0.10 3.61 13.30
N GLU A 88 -0.05 2.34 12.87
CA GLU A 88 -0.12 1.95 11.46
C GLU A 88 -1.46 2.37 10.80
N LYS A 89 -2.54 2.32 11.57
CA LYS A 89 -3.88 2.72 11.09
C LYS A 89 -4.03 4.23 10.94
N ASN A 90 -3.51 5.01 11.88
CA ASN A 90 -3.63 6.47 11.87
C ASN A 90 -2.58 7.15 10.98
N PHE A 91 -1.46 6.48 10.72
CA PHE A 91 -0.37 6.97 9.89
C PHE A 91 -0.06 5.98 8.75
N PRO A 92 -0.78 6.02 7.63
CA PRO A 92 -0.57 5.11 6.50
C PRO A 92 0.87 5.14 5.93
N GLN A 93 1.63 6.21 6.17
CA GLN A 93 3.05 6.33 5.85
C GLN A 93 3.93 5.35 6.63
N VAL A 94 3.45 4.80 7.74
CA VAL A 94 4.17 3.84 8.58
C VAL A 94 4.06 2.45 7.99
N ALA A 95 5.20 1.81 7.75
CA ALA A 95 5.27 0.43 7.28
C ALA A 95 5.34 -0.58 8.43
N ALA A 96 6.06 -0.22 9.51
CA ALA A 96 6.22 -1.08 10.67
C ALA A 96 6.54 -0.25 11.92
N VAL A 97 6.13 -0.78 13.07
CA VAL A 97 6.42 -0.21 14.40
C VAL A 97 7.08 -1.27 15.26
N GLN A 98 8.23 -0.92 15.82
CA GLN A 98 8.93 -1.75 16.81
C GLN A 98 8.90 -1.05 18.16
N LEU A 99 8.50 -1.76 19.21
CA LEU A 99 8.35 -1.24 20.55
C LEU A 99 9.33 -1.93 21.50
N ALA A 100 10.10 -1.12 22.22
CA ALA A 100 11.00 -1.58 23.26
C ALA A 100 10.87 -0.71 24.50
N VAL A 101 11.04 -1.30 25.69
CA VAL A 101 11.10 -0.53 26.95
C VAL A 101 12.51 -0.64 27.50
N SER A 102 13.11 0.52 27.80
CA SER A 102 14.44 0.60 28.41
C SER A 102 14.39 0.42 29.92
N SER A 103 15.58 0.20 30.54
CA SER A 103 15.75 0.18 32.00
C SER A 103 15.31 1.47 32.71
N ASP A 104 15.33 2.59 31.97
CA ASP A 104 14.96 3.91 32.48
C ASP A 104 13.45 4.19 32.35
N HIS A 105 12.64 3.13 32.14
CA HIS A 105 11.19 3.20 32.01
C HIS A 105 10.71 4.03 30.80
N VAL A 106 11.52 4.14 29.76
CA VAL A 106 11.18 4.82 28.50
C VAL A 106 10.65 3.79 27.49
N LEU A 107 9.45 4.02 26.97
CA LEU A 107 8.94 3.28 25.82
C LEU A 107 9.51 3.88 24.54
N THR A 108 10.44 3.19 23.91
CA THR A 108 10.99 3.55 22.61
C THR A 108 10.10 2.99 21.50
N VAL A 109 9.62 3.89 20.64
CA VAL A 109 8.81 3.58 19.47
C VAL A 109 9.66 3.82 18.22
N ASN A 110 10.18 2.75 17.63
CA ASN A 110 10.94 2.83 16.37
C ASN A 110 9.97 2.66 15.20
N VAL A 111 9.81 3.71 14.41
CA VAL A 111 8.95 3.77 13.25
C VAL A 111 9.77 3.53 11.99
N THR A 112 9.31 2.63 11.12
CA THR A 112 9.84 2.47 9.77
C THR A 112 8.81 3.02 8.80
N GLU A 113 9.17 4.07 8.06
CA GLU A 113 8.27 4.67 7.06
C GLU A 113 8.32 3.90 5.73
N ARG A 114 7.17 3.92 5.01
CA ARG A 114 7.03 3.30 3.68
C ARG A 114 7.86 4.05 2.66
N GLN A 115 8.48 3.29 1.76
CA GLN A 115 9.22 3.84 0.65
C GLN A 115 8.34 3.86 -0.60
N PRO A 116 8.33 4.96 -1.37
CA PRO A 116 7.65 5.03 -2.64
C PRO A 116 8.24 4.04 -3.65
N ALA A 117 7.43 3.11 -4.15
CA ALA A 117 7.80 2.20 -5.22
C ALA A 117 7.09 2.53 -6.53
N TYR A 118 5.86 3.01 -6.42
CA TYR A 118 4.96 3.35 -7.53
C TYR A 118 4.18 4.63 -7.22
N ARG A 119 3.45 5.12 -8.23
CA ARG A 119 2.44 6.18 -8.06
C ARG A 119 1.07 5.63 -8.42
N TRP A 120 0.06 5.98 -7.66
CA TRP A 120 -1.34 5.82 -8.04
C TRP A 120 -1.92 7.18 -8.39
N CYS A 121 -2.66 7.25 -9.50
CA CYS A 121 -3.37 8.46 -9.92
C CYS A 121 -4.83 8.13 -10.18
N ALA A 122 -5.73 9.09 -9.95
CA ALA A 122 -7.13 8.90 -10.32
C ALA A 122 -7.23 8.61 -11.82
N ALA A 123 -8.17 7.71 -12.17
CA ALA A 123 -8.37 7.39 -13.60
C ALA A 123 -8.76 8.65 -14.37
N PRO A 124 -8.19 8.87 -15.55
CA PRO A 124 -8.66 9.91 -16.44
C PRO A 124 -10.08 9.58 -16.92
N ASP A 125 -10.84 10.59 -17.29
CA ASP A 125 -12.11 10.38 -18.01
C ASP A 125 -11.81 9.70 -19.35
N PHE A 126 -12.23 8.45 -19.49
CA PHE A 126 -12.06 7.71 -20.74
C PHE A 126 -13.17 8.08 -21.72
N ALA A 127 -12.79 8.42 -22.96
CA ALA A 127 -13.74 8.44 -24.05
C ALA A 127 -14.33 7.02 -24.25
N PRO A 128 -15.63 6.89 -24.55
CA PRO A 128 -16.30 5.59 -24.67
C PRO A 128 -15.81 4.74 -25.85
N ASN A 129 -15.01 5.29 -26.73
CA ASN A 129 -14.50 4.64 -27.93
C ASN A 129 -13.09 4.09 -27.72
N PHE A 130 -12.97 2.80 -27.73
CA PHE A 130 -11.73 2.06 -27.74
C PHE A 130 -11.18 1.98 -29.20
N PRO A 131 -9.91 2.17 -29.47
CA PRO A 131 -8.78 2.47 -28.58
C PRO A 131 -8.25 3.91 -28.79
N ASP A 132 -8.80 4.83 -28.05
CA ASP A 132 -8.16 6.15 -28.01
C ASP A 132 -7.04 6.09 -26.97
N ALA A 133 -5.79 5.98 -27.42
CA ALA A 133 -4.66 6.26 -26.58
C ALA A 133 -4.92 7.64 -25.93
N PRO A 134 -4.95 7.76 -24.61
CA PRO A 134 -5.25 9.02 -23.98
C PRO A 134 -4.20 10.03 -24.45
N THR A 135 -4.65 11.05 -25.15
CA THR A 135 -3.79 12.11 -25.70
C THR A 135 -3.02 12.84 -24.59
N ALA A 136 -3.51 12.74 -23.37
CA ALA A 136 -2.81 13.09 -22.13
C ALA A 136 -3.41 12.30 -20.98
N LEU A 137 -2.60 11.54 -20.26
CA LEU A 137 -2.95 11.05 -18.93
C LEU A 137 -2.92 12.25 -17.97
N ALA A 138 -4.00 13.03 -17.96
CA ALA A 138 -4.16 14.15 -17.05
C ALA A 138 -4.17 13.63 -15.62
N THR A 139 -3.20 14.05 -14.83
CA THR A 139 -3.05 13.62 -13.45
C THR A 139 -3.62 14.69 -12.55
N ASN A 140 -4.91 14.58 -12.20
CA ASN A 140 -5.51 15.56 -11.32
C ASN A 140 -4.93 15.48 -9.91
N GLN A 141 -4.62 14.30 -9.40
CA GLN A 141 -3.93 14.12 -8.13
C GLN A 141 -3.32 12.73 -8.07
N CYS A 142 -2.01 12.66 -7.85
CA CYS A 142 -1.30 11.39 -7.67
C CYS A 142 -0.87 11.21 -6.22
N TYR A 143 -0.73 9.94 -5.84
CA TYR A 143 -0.32 9.51 -4.51
C TYR A 143 0.84 8.52 -4.63
N PHE A 144 1.73 8.49 -3.65
CA PHE A 144 2.74 7.46 -3.54
C PHE A 144 2.11 6.15 -3.09
N MET A 145 2.60 5.06 -3.68
CA MET A 145 2.19 3.69 -3.40
C MET A 145 3.44 2.85 -3.12
N ASP A 146 3.35 1.93 -2.16
CA ASP A 146 4.44 1.04 -1.80
C ASP A 146 4.52 -0.17 -2.74
N ASN A 147 5.49 -1.04 -2.49
CA ASN A 147 5.71 -2.28 -3.26
C ASN A 147 4.64 -3.36 -3.05
N LEU A 148 3.69 -3.15 -2.15
CA LEU A 148 2.53 -4.02 -1.90
C LEU A 148 1.22 -3.45 -2.45
N GLY A 149 1.27 -2.28 -3.11
CA GLY A 149 0.11 -1.62 -3.69
C GLY A 149 -0.70 -0.78 -2.71
N LEU A 150 -0.18 -0.47 -1.51
CA LEU A 150 -0.85 0.41 -0.56
C LEU A 150 -0.54 1.88 -0.89
N ILE A 151 -1.59 2.67 -1.04
CA ILE A 151 -1.53 4.13 -1.24
C ILE A 151 -1.35 4.79 0.12
N PHE A 152 -0.28 5.57 0.33
CA PHE A 152 0.05 6.02 1.68
C PHE A 152 0.23 7.54 1.86
N MET A 153 0.52 8.31 0.82
CA MET A 153 0.63 9.77 0.92
C MET A 153 0.50 10.46 -0.43
N PRO A 154 0.00 11.72 -0.49
CA PRO A 154 -0.05 12.48 -1.74
C PRO A 154 1.36 12.80 -2.26
N VAL A 155 1.49 12.88 -3.60
CA VAL A 155 2.73 13.35 -4.24
C VAL A 155 2.79 14.87 -4.14
N PRO A 156 3.84 15.45 -3.56
CA PRO A 156 4.02 16.90 -3.52
C PRO A 156 4.11 17.47 -4.95
N GLY A 157 3.30 18.49 -5.26
CA GLY A 157 3.27 19.09 -6.60
C GLY A 157 2.57 18.28 -7.69
N GLY A 158 1.77 17.28 -7.31
CA GLY A 158 1.22 16.19 -8.12
C GLY A 158 0.32 16.51 -9.32
N ASN A 159 0.34 17.71 -9.89
CA ASN A 159 -0.39 18.06 -11.10
C ASN A 159 0.51 18.01 -12.36
N GLU A 160 1.29 16.94 -12.52
CA GLU A 160 2.11 16.76 -13.70
C GLU A 160 1.27 16.19 -14.85
N VAL A 161 1.05 16.98 -15.88
CA VAL A 161 0.49 16.54 -17.15
C VAL A 161 1.57 15.76 -17.90
N LEU A 162 1.38 14.45 -18.10
CA LEU A 162 2.17 13.71 -19.07
C LEU A 162 1.58 13.94 -20.45
N VAL A 163 2.21 14.82 -21.20
CA VAL A 163 1.97 14.92 -22.64
C VAL A 163 2.83 13.86 -23.31
N ALA A 164 2.19 12.91 -24.00
CA ALA A 164 2.87 11.94 -24.87
C ALA A 164 3.36 12.67 -26.16
N THR A 165 4.09 13.75 -25.99
CA THR A 165 4.79 14.41 -27.09
C THR A 165 6.28 14.26 -26.88
N SER A 166 6.96 13.93 -27.97
CA SER A 166 8.40 13.74 -28.14
C SER A 166 9.28 14.97 -27.84
N SER A 167 8.81 15.86 -26.98
CA SER A 167 9.58 16.97 -26.42
C SER A 167 9.68 16.82 -24.92
N MET A 168 10.75 16.18 -24.47
CA MET A 168 11.23 16.23 -23.10
C MET A 168 11.51 17.68 -22.73
N THR A 169 10.57 18.33 -22.08
CA THR A 169 10.83 19.60 -21.40
C THR A 169 10.71 19.38 -19.90
N THR A 170 11.86 19.40 -19.26
CA THR A 170 12.20 19.47 -17.85
C THR A 170 11.76 18.31 -16.96
N PRO A 171 12.73 17.53 -16.45
CA PRO A 171 12.46 16.54 -15.41
C PRO A 171 12.20 17.26 -14.09
N THR A 172 11.03 17.05 -13.54
CA THR A 172 10.82 17.25 -12.11
C THR A 172 11.82 16.35 -11.37
N THR A 173 12.59 16.94 -10.47
CA THR A 173 13.72 16.34 -9.77
C THR A 173 13.28 15.12 -8.96
N GLY A 174 13.34 13.91 -9.54
CA GLY A 174 13.05 12.65 -8.85
C GLY A 174 12.94 11.48 -9.83
N PRO A 175 13.16 10.23 -9.38
CA PRO A 175 12.99 9.06 -10.24
C PRO A 175 11.55 8.99 -10.74
N GLN A 176 11.38 8.78 -12.04
CA GLN A 176 10.06 8.59 -12.65
C GLN A 176 9.53 7.21 -12.23
N LEU A 177 8.69 7.19 -11.18
CA LEU A 177 8.04 5.97 -10.74
C LEU A 177 6.95 5.57 -11.72
N PHE A 178 6.80 4.26 -11.95
CA PHE A 178 5.71 3.69 -12.73
C PHE A 178 4.34 4.08 -12.14
N ARG A 179 3.35 4.32 -12.99
CA ARG A 179 2.04 4.84 -12.61
C ARG A 179 0.93 3.82 -12.80
N PHE A 180 0.09 3.70 -11.80
CA PHE A 180 -1.14 2.92 -11.85
C PHE A 180 -2.34 3.86 -11.83
N TYR A 181 -3.33 3.60 -12.69
CA TYR A 181 -4.58 4.37 -12.79
C TYR A 181 -5.79 3.45 -12.60
N GLY A 182 -6.86 3.99 -12.03
CA GLY A 182 -8.11 3.26 -11.84
C GLY A 182 -8.12 2.32 -10.63
N ARG A 183 -8.98 1.31 -10.66
CA ARG A 183 -9.29 0.29 -9.64
C ARG A 183 -9.75 0.83 -8.28
N VAL A 184 -9.07 1.78 -7.71
CA VAL A 184 -9.52 2.40 -6.46
C VAL A 184 -10.61 3.39 -6.79
N ALA A 185 -11.81 3.17 -6.24
CA ALA A 185 -12.89 4.15 -6.36
C ALA A 185 -12.37 5.51 -5.92
N SER A 186 -12.60 6.55 -6.71
CA SER A 186 -12.25 7.91 -6.35
C SER A 186 -13.14 8.42 -5.23
N THR A 187 -13.07 7.73 -4.08
CA THR A 187 -13.56 8.25 -2.82
C THR A 187 -12.67 9.40 -2.42
N SER A 188 -13.19 10.33 -1.69
CA SER A 188 -12.56 11.60 -1.33
C SER A 188 -11.14 11.48 -0.72
N VAL A 189 -10.70 10.31 -0.28
CA VAL A 189 -9.35 10.07 0.28
C VAL A 189 -8.86 8.66 -0.03
N PRO A 190 -8.00 8.46 -1.04
CA PRO A 190 -7.46 7.14 -1.39
C PRO A 190 -6.36 6.64 -0.43
N VAL A 191 -5.87 7.50 0.46
CA VAL A 191 -4.80 7.16 1.42
C VAL A 191 -5.28 6.08 2.38
N GLY A 192 -4.49 4.99 2.49
CA GLY A 192 -4.84 3.79 3.24
C GLY A 192 -5.56 2.72 2.41
N ALA A 193 -5.96 3.02 1.17
CA ALA A 193 -6.53 2.03 0.26
C ALA A 193 -5.41 1.22 -0.44
N SER A 194 -5.73 -0.03 -0.81
CA SER A 194 -4.88 -0.85 -1.68
C SER A 194 -5.40 -0.81 -3.11
N TYR A 195 -4.49 -0.78 -4.09
CA TYR A 195 -4.83 -0.79 -5.51
C TYR A 195 -5.65 -2.04 -5.90
N THR A 196 -5.21 -3.20 -5.43
CA THR A 196 -5.91 -4.49 -5.50
C THR A 196 -5.42 -5.37 -4.35
N ASN A 197 -5.81 -6.64 -4.30
CA ASN A 197 -5.24 -7.56 -3.32
C ASN A 197 -3.73 -7.79 -3.56
N LYS A 198 -3.01 -8.21 -2.53
CA LYS A 198 -1.54 -8.33 -2.58
C LYS A 198 -1.03 -9.30 -3.64
N THR A 199 -1.75 -10.38 -3.91
CA THR A 199 -1.35 -11.40 -4.89
C THR A 199 -1.44 -10.85 -6.30
N ASP A 200 -2.56 -10.22 -6.65
CA ASP A 200 -2.78 -9.63 -7.96
C ASP A 200 -1.84 -8.43 -8.19
N PHE A 201 -1.62 -7.63 -7.15
CA PHE A 201 -0.64 -6.53 -7.26
C PHE A 201 0.77 -7.04 -7.53
N ALA A 202 1.19 -8.11 -6.85
CA ALA A 202 2.50 -8.72 -7.09
C ALA A 202 2.62 -9.26 -8.53
N ALA A 203 1.55 -9.85 -9.07
CA ALA A 203 1.52 -10.31 -10.45
C ALA A 203 1.62 -9.16 -11.46
N LEU A 204 0.91 -8.05 -11.23
CA LEU A 204 1.02 -6.83 -12.05
C LEU A 204 2.44 -6.23 -12.00
N ALA A 205 3.03 -6.14 -10.81
CA ALA A 205 4.41 -5.66 -10.64
C ALA A 205 5.42 -6.56 -11.37
N GLN A 206 5.21 -7.89 -11.33
CA GLN A 206 6.02 -8.84 -12.08
C GLN A 206 5.86 -8.69 -13.59
N LEU A 207 4.63 -8.44 -14.10
CA LEU A 207 4.39 -8.16 -15.51
C LEU A 207 5.20 -6.94 -15.96
N VAL A 208 5.11 -5.82 -15.23
CA VAL A 208 5.87 -4.59 -15.54
C VAL A 208 7.37 -4.85 -15.59
N PHE A 209 7.91 -5.59 -14.60
CA PHE A 209 9.31 -5.98 -14.58
C PHE A 209 9.70 -6.87 -15.77
N LYS A 210 8.86 -7.85 -16.11
CA LYS A 210 9.08 -8.79 -17.21
C LYS A 210 9.07 -8.08 -18.56
N MET A 211 8.16 -7.12 -18.76
CA MET A 211 8.14 -6.28 -19.95
C MET A 211 9.44 -5.48 -20.10
N ALA A 212 9.92 -4.87 -19.03
CA ALA A 212 11.19 -4.14 -19.05
C ALA A 212 12.37 -5.06 -19.40
N SER A 213 12.41 -6.29 -18.87
CA SER A 213 13.43 -7.29 -19.19
C SER A 213 13.40 -7.78 -20.67
N GLN A 214 12.24 -7.69 -21.28
CA GLN A 214 12.03 -7.99 -22.72
C GLN A 214 12.26 -6.78 -23.63
N HIS A 215 12.88 -5.72 -23.15
CA HIS A 215 13.11 -4.46 -23.86
C HIS A 215 11.83 -3.71 -24.26
N LEU A 216 10.75 -3.93 -23.54
CA LEU A 216 9.49 -3.20 -23.64
C LEU A 216 9.19 -2.42 -22.33
N PRO A 217 10.04 -1.46 -21.94
CA PRO A 217 9.79 -0.70 -20.72
C PRO A 217 8.47 0.07 -20.84
N SER A 218 7.71 0.04 -19.78
CA SER A 218 6.40 0.68 -19.67
C SER A 218 6.41 1.76 -18.60
N TYR A 219 5.53 2.75 -18.69
CA TYR A 219 5.48 3.88 -17.76
C TYR A 219 4.15 3.99 -17.01
N ALA A 220 3.08 3.36 -17.52
CA ALA A 220 1.77 3.40 -16.89
C ALA A 220 0.95 2.12 -17.16
N LEU A 221 0.11 1.77 -16.22
CA LEU A 221 -0.99 0.82 -16.35
C LEU A 221 -2.29 1.55 -16.04
N VAL A 222 -3.25 1.41 -16.92
CA VAL A 222 -4.58 1.98 -16.78
C VAL A 222 -5.59 0.84 -16.68
N SER A 223 -6.26 0.73 -15.52
CA SER A 223 -7.34 -0.23 -15.32
C SER A 223 -8.68 0.44 -15.52
N ARG A 224 -9.44 -0.04 -16.49
CA ARG A 224 -10.75 0.48 -16.86
C ARG A 224 -11.86 -0.16 -16.03
N PRO A 225 -13.01 0.51 -15.88
CA PRO A 225 -14.15 -0.06 -15.14
C PRO A 225 -14.76 -1.30 -15.79
N ASP A 226 -14.53 -1.52 -17.09
CA ASP A 226 -15.01 -2.68 -17.85
C ASP A 226 -14.14 -3.94 -17.70
N GLY A 227 -13.09 -3.87 -16.84
CA GLY A 227 -12.20 -5.00 -16.57
C GLY A 227 -11.07 -5.15 -17.58
N VAL A 228 -10.81 -4.11 -18.39
CA VAL A 228 -9.70 -4.08 -19.34
C VAL A 228 -8.53 -3.31 -18.75
N ASP A 229 -7.35 -3.89 -18.82
CA ASP A 229 -6.09 -3.26 -18.45
C ASP A 229 -5.28 -2.86 -19.70
N GLU A 230 -4.72 -1.64 -19.68
CA GLU A 230 -3.90 -1.08 -20.76
C GLU A 230 -2.52 -0.72 -20.22
N LEU A 231 -1.48 -1.43 -20.68
CA LEU A 231 -0.10 -1.19 -20.30
C LEU A 231 0.59 -0.32 -21.36
N PHE A 232 0.88 0.92 -21.02
CA PHE A 232 1.50 1.91 -21.92
C PHE A 232 3.01 1.78 -21.97
N LEU A 233 3.57 1.67 -23.18
CA LEU A 233 4.99 1.48 -23.43
C LEU A 233 5.71 2.82 -23.61
N ASN A 234 6.98 2.89 -23.13
CA ASN A 234 7.81 4.10 -23.27
C ASN A 234 8.07 4.48 -24.74
N GLN A 235 8.10 3.49 -25.62
CA GLN A 235 8.32 3.68 -27.06
C GLN A 235 7.04 4.05 -27.82
N GLY A 236 5.92 4.15 -27.14
CA GLY A 236 4.58 4.37 -27.68
C GLY A 236 3.78 3.10 -27.85
N GLY A 237 2.45 3.26 -27.88
CA GLY A 237 1.50 2.18 -27.91
C GLY A 237 1.16 1.58 -26.57
N ALA A 238 0.15 0.70 -26.57
CA ALA A 238 -0.33 0.00 -25.40
C ALA A 238 -0.50 -1.50 -25.65
N ILE A 239 -0.32 -2.29 -24.60
CA ILE A 239 -0.68 -3.72 -24.55
C ILE A 239 -1.99 -3.81 -23.77
N ILE A 240 -2.98 -4.46 -24.39
CA ILE A 240 -4.34 -4.58 -23.87
C ILE A 240 -4.58 -6.02 -23.44
N PHE A 241 -5.04 -6.22 -22.23
CA PHE A 241 -5.37 -7.50 -21.65
C PHE A 241 -6.52 -7.38 -20.64
N ASP A 242 -7.16 -8.50 -20.28
CA ASP A 242 -8.24 -8.51 -19.29
C ASP A 242 -7.66 -8.63 -17.87
N ASP A 243 -8.29 -8.01 -16.88
CA ASP A 243 -7.83 -7.98 -15.47
C ASP A 243 -7.82 -9.38 -14.80
N GLY A 244 -8.61 -10.33 -15.30
CA GLY A 244 -8.64 -11.73 -14.87
C GLY A 244 -7.70 -12.67 -15.65
N GLN A 245 -6.94 -12.16 -16.63
CA GLN A 245 -6.07 -12.97 -17.46
C GLN A 245 -4.79 -13.38 -16.73
N ASP A 246 -4.25 -14.57 -17.08
CA ASP A 246 -2.92 -14.97 -16.55
C ASP A 246 -1.83 -14.04 -17.11
N LEU A 247 -1.30 -13.18 -16.24
CA LEU A 247 -0.28 -12.19 -16.60
C LEU A 247 1.05 -12.83 -17.04
N THR A 248 1.31 -14.08 -16.65
CA THR A 248 2.47 -14.83 -17.15
C THR A 248 2.26 -15.21 -18.61
N GLN A 249 1.03 -15.58 -18.97
CA GLN A 249 0.67 -15.88 -20.34
C GLN A 249 0.70 -14.60 -21.19
N VAL A 250 0.14 -13.49 -20.71
CA VAL A 250 0.22 -12.18 -21.38
C VAL A 250 1.68 -11.83 -21.73
N ALA A 251 2.59 -11.97 -20.77
CA ALA A 251 4.01 -11.69 -21.00
C ALA A 251 4.65 -12.63 -22.03
N THR A 252 4.20 -13.90 -22.08
CA THR A 252 4.69 -14.90 -23.03
C THR A 252 4.19 -14.61 -24.44
N ASP A 253 2.92 -14.24 -24.58
CA ASP A 253 2.29 -13.89 -25.85
C ASP A 253 2.93 -12.65 -26.48
N VAL A 254 3.21 -11.63 -25.66
CA VAL A 254 3.94 -10.42 -26.10
C VAL A 254 5.35 -10.76 -26.56
N ALA A 255 6.07 -11.64 -25.82
CA ALA A 255 7.39 -12.07 -26.24
C ALA A 255 7.39 -12.84 -27.57
N ALA A 256 6.38 -13.71 -27.79
CA ALA A 256 6.20 -14.40 -29.06
C ALA A 256 5.91 -13.44 -30.21
N LEU A 257 5.11 -12.42 -29.98
CA LEU A 257 4.83 -11.36 -30.97
C LEU A 257 6.11 -10.58 -31.33
N GLN A 258 6.96 -10.28 -30.36
CA GLN A 258 8.25 -9.62 -30.63
C GLN A 258 9.16 -10.42 -31.57
N GLN A 259 9.14 -11.75 -31.45
CA GLN A 259 9.97 -12.64 -32.28
C GLN A 259 9.38 -12.87 -33.67
N SER A 260 8.06 -12.86 -33.79
CA SER A 260 7.35 -13.25 -35.02
C SER A 260 6.99 -12.08 -35.92
N THR A 261 7.03 -10.85 -35.42
CA THR A 261 6.51 -9.68 -36.12
C THR A 261 7.44 -8.46 -35.95
N THR A 262 7.28 -7.49 -36.84
CA THR A 262 8.00 -6.22 -36.79
C THR A 262 7.23 -5.13 -36.02
N ILE A 263 6.15 -5.49 -35.33
CA ILE A 263 5.28 -4.50 -34.63
C ILE A 263 6.03 -3.68 -33.57
N PHE A 264 7.01 -4.30 -32.92
CA PHE A 264 7.86 -3.64 -31.93
C PHE A 264 9.22 -3.19 -32.49
N ALA A 265 9.45 -3.33 -33.81
CA ALA A 265 10.71 -2.92 -34.43
C ALA A 265 10.89 -1.39 -34.38
N ASN A 266 12.14 -0.96 -34.33
CA ASN A 266 12.49 0.44 -34.38
C ASN A 266 11.89 1.11 -35.61
N GLY A 267 11.03 2.14 -35.40
CA GLY A 267 10.34 2.88 -36.45
C GLY A 267 8.88 2.47 -36.68
N SER A 268 8.40 1.34 -36.16
CA SER A 268 6.96 1.06 -36.13
C SER A 268 6.30 1.92 -35.07
N LYS A 269 5.29 2.69 -35.47
CA LYS A 269 4.47 3.46 -34.55
C LYS A 269 3.29 2.59 -34.14
N LEU A 270 3.48 1.78 -33.10
CA LEU A 270 2.40 0.98 -32.52
C LEU A 270 1.36 1.90 -31.88
N GLU A 271 0.09 1.68 -32.15
CA GLU A 271 -1.02 2.28 -31.44
C GLU A 271 -1.46 1.37 -30.28
N TYR A 272 -1.72 0.09 -30.57
CA TYR A 272 -1.97 -0.94 -29.54
C TYR A 272 -1.73 -2.37 -30.04
N VAL A 273 -1.59 -3.28 -29.08
CA VAL A 273 -1.68 -4.74 -29.26
C VAL A 273 -2.69 -5.28 -28.25
N ASP A 274 -3.71 -5.97 -28.73
CA ASP A 274 -4.74 -6.63 -27.93
C ASP A 274 -4.46 -8.13 -27.86
N VAL A 275 -4.16 -8.64 -26.65
CA VAL A 275 -3.85 -10.06 -26.37
C VAL A 275 -4.95 -10.77 -25.58
N ARG A 276 -6.14 -10.20 -25.47
CA ARG A 276 -7.27 -10.79 -24.74
C ARG A 276 -7.80 -12.08 -25.35
N LEU A 277 -7.57 -12.30 -26.62
CA LEU A 277 -8.19 -13.39 -27.38
C LEU A 277 -7.36 -14.70 -27.40
N GLY A 278 -6.53 -14.93 -26.41
CA GLY A 278 -5.78 -16.17 -26.21
C GLY A 278 -4.77 -16.43 -27.33
N ASN A 279 -5.11 -17.26 -28.30
CA ASN A 279 -4.18 -17.65 -29.39
C ASN A 279 -4.12 -16.67 -30.56
N LYS A 280 -4.75 -15.49 -30.46
CA LYS A 280 -4.75 -14.43 -31.47
C LYS A 280 -4.45 -13.11 -30.82
N ALA A 281 -3.60 -12.32 -31.46
CA ALA A 281 -3.39 -10.94 -31.10
C ALA A 281 -3.82 -10.03 -32.26
N PHE A 282 -4.50 -8.94 -31.92
CA PHE A 282 -4.84 -7.89 -32.84
C PHE A 282 -3.97 -6.67 -32.57
N TYR A 283 -3.49 -6.03 -33.61
CA TYR A 283 -2.71 -4.82 -33.41
C TYR A 283 -3.10 -3.76 -34.41
N LYS A 284 -2.85 -2.51 -34.07
CA LYS A 284 -3.00 -1.36 -34.92
C LYS A 284 -1.72 -0.52 -34.89
N LEU A 285 -1.30 -0.09 -36.06
CA LEU A 285 -0.21 0.86 -36.20
C LEU A 285 -0.78 2.26 -36.40
N VAL A 286 -0.10 3.27 -35.87
CA VAL A 286 -0.48 4.68 -36.12
C VAL A 286 -0.31 4.97 -37.63
N ASP A 287 -1.38 5.37 -38.29
CA ASP A 287 -1.34 5.77 -39.66
C ASP A 287 -0.41 7.00 -39.79
N THR A 288 0.70 6.83 -40.47
CA THR A 288 1.51 7.96 -40.92
C THR A 288 0.76 8.58 -42.10
N ALA A 289 -0.25 9.41 -41.78
CA ALA A 289 -0.86 10.25 -42.81
C ALA A 289 0.25 11.09 -43.44
N THR A 290 0.60 10.75 -44.69
CA THR A 290 1.43 11.54 -45.55
C THR A 290 0.69 12.88 -45.71
N SER A 291 1.14 13.94 -45.06
CA SER A 291 0.70 15.28 -45.36
C SER A 291 1.21 15.63 -46.77
N THR A 292 0.46 15.25 -47.79
CA THR A 292 0.59 15.82 -49.09
C THR A 292 0.13 17.26 -48.95
N ALA A 293 1.08 18.16 -48.71
CA ALA A 293 0.90 19.57 -48.94
C ALA A 293 0.59 19.74 -50.44
N SER A 294 -0.66 20.00 -50.76
CA SER A 294 -1.03 20.54 -52.07
C SER A 294 -0.45 21.93 -52.19
N GLN A 295 0.44 22.07 -53.16
CA GLN A 295 0.88 23.36 -53.68
C GLN A 295 -0.30 24.13 -54.28
#